data_ca577dc579d5ac7d7d7ac80a7a428b21
#
_entry.id   ca577dc579d5ac7d7d7ac80a7a428b21
#
_cell.length_a   1.000
_cell.length_b   1.000
_cell.length_c   1.000
_cell.angle_alpha   90.00
_cell.angle_beta   90.00
_cell.angle_gamma   90.00
#
_symmetry.space_group_name_H-M   'P 1'
#
loop_
_entity.id
_entity.type
_entity.pdbx_description
1 polymer ?
#
loop_
_entity_poly.entity_id
_entity_poly.type
_entity_poly.pdbx_seq_one_letter_code
_entity_poly.pdbx_strand_id
1 'polypeptide(L)'
;MKTKIFPGFILIFLVASAQAEVLTEKVSYREGDTVMQGLIAYDDNIKGKRPGVLVVHEWWGHNDYARKRASMLAEMGYTALAVDMYGDGKTAN
;
A
#
# COMPACT_ATOMS: atom_id res chain seq x y z
N MET A 1 -2.07 -8.40 60.09
CA MET A 1 -1.05 -7.98 59.18
C MET A 1 -1.53 -8.15 57.73
N LYS A 2 -1.83 -7.04 57.16
CA LYS A 2 -2.46 -7.06 55.83
C LYS A 2 -1.39 -7.06 54.77
N THR A 3 -1.12 -8.20 54.20
CA THR A 3 -0.41 -8.26 52.96
C THR A 3 -1.30 -7.69 51.88
N LYS A 4 -1.05 -6.47 51.55
CA LYS A 4 -1.61 -5.93 50.32
C LYS A 4 -0.89 -6.60 49.18
N ILE A 5 -1.48 -7.67 48.72
CA ILE A 5 -1.14 -8.18 47.42
C ILE A 5 -1.72 -7.15 46.47
N PHE A 6 -0.88 -6.28 45.96
CA PHE A 6 -1.20 -5.62 44.72
C PHE A 6 -1.32 -6.73 43.69
N PRO A 7 -2.52 -7.00 43.17
CA PRO A 7 -2.58 -7.79 41.98
C PRO A 7 -1.69 -7.03 41.02
N GLY A 8 -0.63 -7.67 40.59
CA GLY A 8 0.29 -7.04 39.69
C GLY A 8 -0.54 -6.30 38.64
N PHE A 9 -0.36 -5.02 38.57
CA PHE A 9 -0.76 -4.32 37.39
C PHE A 9 0.03 -4.97 36.29
N ILE A 10 -0.58 -6.01 35.70
CA ILE A 10 -0.21 -6.39 34.36
C ILE A 10 -0.69 -5.24 33.52
N LEU A 11 0.14 -4.24 33.42
CA LEU A 11 0.00 -3.27 32.37
C LEU A 11 0.23 -4.06 31.11
N ILE A 12 -0.82 -4.70 30.64
CA ILE A 12 -0.83 -5.19 29.28
C ILE A 12 -0.81 -3.92 28.45
N PHE A 13 0.39 -3.47 28.13
CA PHE A 13 0.54 -2.60 27.00
C PHE A 13 0.11 -3.45 25.80
N LEU A 14 -1.16 -3.37 25.49
CA LEU A 14 -1.56 -3.57 24.12
C LEU A 14 -0.87 -2.47 23.35
N VAL A 15 0.40 -2.71 23.04
CA VAL A 15 1.00 -2.00 21.96
C VAL A 15 0.21 -2.49 20.75
N ALA A 16 -0.87 -1.77 20.46
CA ALA A 16 -1.42 -1.82 19.14
C ALA A 16 -0.29 -1.36 18.23
N SER A 17 0.54 -2.32 17.81
CA SER A 17 1.43 -2.07 16.71
C SER A 17 0.51 -1.60 15.59
N ALA A 18 0.60 -0.31 15.27
CA ALA A 18 -0.09 0.25 14.14
C ALA A 18 0.53 -0.41 12.90
N GLN A 19 0.02 -1.59 12.57
CA GLN A 19 0.40 -2.23 11.34
C GLN A 19 -0.19 -1.40 10.20
N ALA A 20 0.65 -1.12 9.21
CA ALA A 20 0.19 -0.51 7.99
C ALA A 20 -0.98 -1.32 7.43
N GLU A 21 -2.08 -0.66 7.15
CA GLU A 21 -3.22 -1.25 6.49
C GLU A 21 -3.24 -0.78 5.05
N VAL A 22 -2.54 -1.50 4.19
CA VAL A 22 -2.41 -1.14 2.80
C VAL A 22 -3.67 -1.55 2.05
N LEU A 23 -4.33 -0.55 1.48
CA LEU A 23 -5.43 -0.74 0.56
C LEU A 23 -4.94 -0.54 -0.86
N THR A 24 -5.52 -1.29 -1.78
CA THR A 24 -5.24 -1.15 -3.20
C THR A 24 -6.52 -0.97 -3.98
N GLU A 25 -6.47 -0.12 -5.00
CA GLU A 25 -7.60 0.14 -5.89
C GLU A 25 -7.09 0.14 -7.32
N LYS A 26 -7.85 -0.50 -8.20
CA LYS A 26 -7.59 -0.41 -9.63
C LYS A 26 -8.03 0.96 -10.13
N VAL A 27 -7.20 1.58 -10.94
CA VAL A 27 -7.51 2.86 -11.55
C VAL A 27 -7.40 2.72 -13.07
N SER A 28 -8.41 3.24 -13.76
CA SER A 28 -8.41 3.27 -15.22
C SER A 28 -8.15 4.69 -15.68
N TYR A 29 -7.33 4.81 -16.70
CA TYR A 29 -7.05 6.08 -17.37
C TYR A 29 -6.81 5.81 -18.84
N ARG A 30 -6.77 6.85 -19.65
CA ARG A 30 -6.67 6.69 -21.08
C ARG A 30 -5.47 7.44 -21.65
N GLU A 31 -4.88 6.82 -22.66
CA GLU A 31 -4.00 7.48 -23.61
C GLU A 31 -4.61 7.27 -24.99
N GLY A 32 -5.15 8.33 -25.60
CA GLY A 32 -5.91 8.18 -26.82
C GLY A 32 -7.09 7.22 -26.64
N ASP A 33 -7.15 6.21 -27.49
CA ASP A 33 -8.17 5.16 -27.40
C ASP A 33 -7.77 3.98 -26.53
N THR A 34 -6.56 3.98 -26.01
CA THR A 34 -6.07 2.88 -25.17
C THR A 34 -6.45 3.10 -23.73
N VAL A 35 -7.14 2.13 -23.14
CA VAL A 35 -7.45 2.12 -21.71
C VAL A 35 -6.28 1.51 -20.97
N MET A 36 -5.74 2.28 -20.02
CA MET A 36 -4.70 1.84 -19.12
C MET A 36 -5.31 1.42 -17.79
N GLN A 37 -4.77 0.38 -17.18
CA GLN A 37 -5.23 -0.07 -15.88
C GLN A 37 -4.06 -0.18 -14.92
N GLY A 38 -3.96 0.79 -14.03
CA GLY A 38 -2.98 0.81 -12.98
C GLY A 38 -3.55 0.37 -11.64
N LEU A 39 -2.71 0.42 -10.63
CA LEU A 39 -3.09 0.11 -9.26
C LEU A 39 -2.55 1.18 -8.33
N ILE A 40 -3.43 1.79 -7.56
CA ILE A 40 -3.02 2.70 -6.51
C ILE A 40 -2.96 1.94 -5.19
N ALA A 41 -1.91 2.17 -4.42
CA ALA A 41 -1.72 1.57 -3.10
C ALA A 41 -1.43 2.67 -2.07
N TYR A 42 -2.06 2.58 -0.93
CA TYR A 42 -1.88 3.54 0.15
C TYR A 42 -2.21 2.90 1.50
N ASP A 43 -1.65 3.47 2.56
CA ASP A 43 -1.94 3.03 3.92
C ASP A 43 -3.14 3.81 4.47
N ASP A 44 -4.24 3.12 4.71
CA ASP A 44 -5.49 3.74 5.18
C ASP A 44 -5.37 4.30 6.60
N ASN A 45 -4.39 3.87 7.37
CA ASN A 45 -4.15 4.40 8.71
C ASN A 45 -3.51 5.78 8.70
N ILE A 46 -2.91 6.18 7.58
CA ILE A 46 -2.29 7.48 7.45
C ILE A 46 -3.32 8.48 6.93
N LYS A 47 -3.60 9.50 7.71
CA LYS A 47 -4.53 10.57 7.33
C LYS A 47 -3.75 11.80 6.85
N GLY A 48 -4.34 12.52 5.93
CA GLY A 48 -3.76 13.74 5.38
C GLY A 48 -2.92 13.50 4.13
N LYS A 49 -2.16 14.53 3.77
CA LYS A 49 -1.35 14.52 2.56
C LYS A 49 -0.11 13.65 2.75
N ARG A 50 0.25 12.95 1.70
CA ARG A 50 1.45 12.14 1.68
C ARG A 50 2.09 12.21 0.29
N PRO A 51 3.41 11.99 0.20
CA PRO A 51 4.09 12.00 -1.09
C PRO A 51 3.53 10.93 -2.02
N GLY A 52 3.38 11.28 -3.28
CA GLY A 52 3.01 10.33 -4.32
C GLY A 52 4.24 9.79 -5.02
N VAL A 53 4.21 8.51 -5.35
CA VAL A 53 5.28 7.84 -6.08
C VAL A 53 4.67 7.09 -7.26
N LEU A 54 5.25 7.26 -8.44
CA LEU A 54 4.90 6.46 -9.61
C LEU A 54 5.84 5.28 -9.69
N VAL A 55 5.28 4.08 -9.75
CA VAL A 55 6.03 2.86 -9.99
C VAL A 55 5.86 2.50 -11.45
N VAL A 56 6.91 2.74 -12.23
CA VAL A 56 6.90 2.41 -13.65
C VAL A 56 7.43 1.01 -13.82
N HIS A 57 6.63 0.17 -14.45
CA HIS A 57 7.03 -1.22 -14.68
C HIS A 57 8.18 -1.31 -15.67
N GLU A 58 8.88 -2.41 -15.59
CA GLU A 58 9.94 -2.74 -16.51
C GLU A 58 9.34 -3.33 -17.81
N TRP A 59 10.18 -3.92 -18.60
CA TRP A 59 9.82 -4.53 -19.88
C TRP A 59 8.60 -5.46 -19.82
N TRP A 60 8.42 -6.14 -18.70
CA TRP A 60 7.38 -7.17 -18.53
C TRP A 60 5.97 -6.61 -18.38
N GLY A 61 5.82 -5.29 -18.25
CA GLY A 61 4.52 -4.67 -18.10
C GLY A 61 4.03 -4.60 -16.66
N HIS A 62 2.75 -4.29 -16.50
CA HIS A 62 2.09 -4.11 -15.21
C HIS A 62 1.82 -5.48 -14.56
N ASN A 63 2.86 -6.08 -14.01
CA ASN A 63 2.85 -7.42 -13.44
C ASN A 63 2.77 -7.38 -11.90
N ASP A 64 2.72 -8.55 -11.30
CA ASP A 64 2.65 -8.69 -9.84
C ASP A 64 3.82 -8.02 -9.12
N TYR A 65 4.99 -8.00 -9.73
CA TYR A 65 6.17 -7.35 -9.15
C TYR A 65 5.97 -5.84 -9.03
N ALA A 66 5.45 -5.20 -10.06
CA ALA A 66 5.19 -3.77 -10.03
C ALA A 66 4.14 -3.42 -8.96
N ARG A 67 3.08 -4.21 -8.87
CA ARG A 67 2.04 -4.04 -7.85
C ARG A 67 2.58 -4.26 -6.45
N LYS A 68 3.42 -5.27 -6.27
CA LYS A 68 4.07 -5.54 -4.99
C LYS A 68 4.96 -4.38 -4.54
N ARG A 69 5.72 -3.80 -5.46
CA ARG A 69 6.57 -2.63 -5.15
C ARG A 69 5.71 -1.44 -4.72
N ALA A 70 4.57 -1.21 -5.37
CA ALA A 70 3.66 -0.15 -4.97
C ALA A 70 3.13 -0.38 -3.54
N SER A 71 2.75 -1.61 -3.21
CA SER A 71 2.28 -1.95 -1.85
C SER A 71 3.38 -1.76 -0.81
N MET A 72 4.62 -2.11 -1.13
CA MET A 72 5.75 -1.89 -0.22
C MET A 72 5.99 -0.41 0.05
N LEU A 73 5.86 0.44 -0.97
CA LEU A 73 5.98 1.89 -0.81
C LEU A 73 4.83 2.44 0.02
N ALA A 74 3.62 1.91 -0.16
CA ALA A 74 2.47 2.30 0.65
C ALA A 74 2.69 1.97 2.13
N GLU A 75 3.30 0.83 2.44
CA GLU A 75 3.67 0.47 3.82
C GLU A 75 4.64 1.47 4.43
N MET A 76 5.45 2.12 3.60
CA MET A 76 6.40 3.15 4.02
C MET A 76 5.78 4.54 4.17
N GLY A 77 4.50 4.69 3.87
CA GLY A 77 3.77 5.94 4.02
C GLY A 77 3.55 6.73 2.74
N TYR A 78 3.94 6.20 1.59
CA TYR A 78 3.68 6.84 0.31
C TYR A 78 2.31 6.45 -0.25
N THR A 79 1.75 7.29 -1.10
CA THR A 79 0.70 6.85 -2.02
C THR A 79 1.40 6.47 -3.31
N ALA A 80 1.33 5.21 -3.68
CA ALA A 80 2.05 4.68 -4.83
C ALA A 80 1.07 4.28 -5.93
N LEU A 81 1.35 4.69 -7.15
CA LEU A 81 0.60 4.28 -8.33
C LEU A 81 1.50 3.41 -9.20
N ALA A 82 1.16 2.14 -9.28
CA ALA A 82 1.77 1.26 -10.28
C ALA A 82 1.11 1.56 -11.62
N VAL A 83 1.84 2.22 -12.49
CA VAL A 83 1.30 2.66 -13.77
C VAL A 83 1.29 1.50 -14.77
N ASP A 84 0.29 1.51 -15.63
CA ASP A 84 0.21 0.65 -16.79
C ASP A 84 0.66 1.46 -18.01
N MET A 85 1.74 1.05 -18.64
CA MET A 85 2.29 1.74 -19.81
C MET A 85 1.94 1.04 -21.11
N TYR A 86 1.40 -0.18 -21.04
CA TYR A 86 1.08 -0.95 -22.25
C TYR A 86 -0.40 -0.96 -22.60
N GLY A 87 -1.27 -0.74 -21.63
CA GLY A 87 -2.70 -0.80 -21.82
C GLY A 87 -3.32 -2.12 -21.35
N ASP A 88 -4.57 -2.04 -20.92
CA ASP A 88 -5.38 -3.17 -20.42
C ASP A 88 -4.71 -4.00 -19.32
N GLY A 89 -3.71 -3.46 -18.64
CA GLY A 89 -2.94 -4.19 -17.65
C GLY A 89 -2.10 -5.32 -18.21
N LYS A 90 -1.73 -5.24 -19.49
CA LYS A 90 -1.01 -6.30 -20.17
C LYS A 90 0.39 -6.51 -19.63
N THR A 91 0.80 -7.76 -19.66
CA THR A 91 2.19 -8.15 -19.40
C THR A 91 2.81 -8.70 -20.67
N ALA A 92 4.10 -8.47 -20.82
CA ALA A 92 4.88 -9.09 -21.89
C ALA A 92 5.34 -10.47 -21.44
N ASN A 93 5.20 -11.46 -22.30
CA ASN A 93 5.67 -12.81 -22.05
C ASN A 93 7.02 -13.03 -22.75
#